data_5ef22bd5da0c55adc60530ecd2eff9bc
#
_entry.id   5ef22bd5da0c55adc60530ecd2eff9bc
#
_cell.length_a   1.000
_cell.length_b   1.000
_cell.length_c   1.000
_cell.angle_alpha   90.00
_cell.angle_beta   90.00
_cell.angle_gamma   90.00
#
_symmetry.space_group_name_H-M   'P 1'
#
loop_
_entity.id
_entity.type
_entity.pdbx_description
1 polymer ?
#
loop_
_entity_poly.entity_id
_entity_poly.type
_entity_poly.pdbx_seq_one_letter_code
_entity_poly.pdbx_strand_id
1 'polypeptide(L)'
;MLAKTKTFSFIDKLTLELEETAQGLLQVVLKSEDGKICCKTEKKISYGRSLVNWEGLDHLPYGVYTVECSQGEEMVSVKTVKRI
;
A
#
# COMPACT_ATOMS: atom_id res chain seq x y z
N MET A 1 -8.46 -12.25 -1.41
CA MET A 1 -8.88 -11.27 -2.43
C MET A 1 -8.48 -9.86 -2.01
N LEU A 2 -7.81 -9.11 -2.87
CA LEU A 2 -7.29 -7.78 -2.52
C LEU A 2 -8.34 -6.67 -2.59
N ALA A 3 -9.52 -6.96 -3.07
CA ALA A 3 -10.56 -5.95 -3.30
C ALA A 3 -11.01 -5.20 -2.04
N LYS A 4 -10.73 -5.76 -0.86
CA LYS A 4 -11.10 -5.13 0.41
C LYS A 4 -9.91 -4.47 1.10
N THR A 5 -8.93 -4.07 0.33
CA THR A 5 -7.77 -3.35 0.87
C THR A 5 -8.18 -1.95 1.29
N LYS A 6 -7.75 -1.55 2.47
CA LYS A 6 -8.01 -0.20 3.00
C LYS A 6 -6.71 0.44 3.41
N THR A 7 -6.67 1.77 3.30
CA THR A 7 -5.53 2.54 3.77
C THR A 7 -6.02 3.79 4.48
N PHE A 8 -5.11 4.42 5.21
CA PHE A 8 -5.40 5.61 5.98
C PHE A 8 -4.41 6.70 5.58
N SER A 9 -4.73 7.95 5.88
CA SER A 9 -3.77 9.02 5.69
C SER A 9 -2.52 8.72 6.53
N PHE A 10 -1.36 9.18 6.06
CA PHE A 10 -0.11 8.84 6.72
C PHE A 10 0.80 10.05 6.82
N ILE A 11 1.74 9.99 7.75
CA ILE A 11 2.78 11.01 7.92
C ILE A 11 4.12 10.40 7.53
N ASP A 12 4.57 9.39 8.23
CA ASP A 12 5.84 8.72 7.93
C ASP A 12 5.69 7.23 7.72
N LYS A 13 4.54 6.67 8.09
CA LYS A 13 4.30 5.24 7.99
C LYS A 13 2.93 4.99 7.39
N LEU A 14 2.90 4.25 6.30
CA LEU A 14 1.67 3.88 5.62
C LEU A 14 1.21 2.53 6.14
N THR A 15 -0.04 2.46 6.56
CA THR A 15 -0.65 1.22 7.03
C THR A 15 -1.70 0.77 6.04
N LEU A 16 -1.59 -0.48 5.62
CA LEU A 16 -2.57 -1.13 4.75
C LEU A 16 -3.28 -2.21 5.52
N GLU A 17 -4.59 -2.20 5.47
CA GLU A 17 -5.42 -3.24 6.06
C GLU A 17 -5.98 -4.09 4.93
N LEU A 18 -5.64 -5.37 4.93
CA LEU A 18 -6.03 -6.30 3.87
C LEU A 18 -6.87 -7.41 4.47
N GLU A 19 -7.95 -7.75 3.78
CA GLU A 19 -8.81 -8.85 4.18
C GLU A 19 -8.82 -9.93 3.10
N GLU A 20 -9.00 -11.18 3.51
CA GLU A 20 -9.13 -12.31 2.59
C GLU A 20 -7.94 -12.46 1.65
N THR A 21 -6.74 -12.28 2.19
CA THR A 21 -5.52 -12.43 1.39
C THR A 21 -5.08 -13.88 1.34
N ALA A 22 -4.36 -14.25 0.28
CA ALA A 22 -3.63 -15.51 0.22
C ALA A 22 -2.28 -15.34 0.88
N GLN A 23 -1.71 -16.44 1.36
CA GLN A 23 -0.37 -16.43 1.91
C GLN A 23 0.65 -16.22 0.78
N GLY A 24 1.66 -15.38 1.02
CA GLY A 24 2.72 -15.17 0.06
C GLY A 24 3.20 -13.74 0.03
N LEU A 25 3.85 -13.38 -1.07
CA LEU A 25 4.40 -12.04 -1.23
C LEU A 25 3.37 -11.07 -1.78
N LEU A 26 3.29 -9.93 -1.14
CA LEU A 26 2.48 -8.80 -1.61
C LEU A 26 3.45 -7.74 -2.10
N GLN A 27 3.25 -7.29 -3.33
CA GLN A 27 4.01 -6.16 -3.87
C GLN A 27 3.22 -4.89 -3.66
N VAL A 28 3.87 -3.87 -3.14
CA VAL A 28 3.24 -2.58 -2.87
C VAL A 28 4.03 -1.50 -3.57
N VAL A 29 3.33 -0.70 -4.37
CA VAL A 29 3.91 0.40 -5.12
C VAL A 29 3.19 1.67 -4.73
N LEU A 30 3.96 2.71 -4.42
CA LEU A 30 3.41 4.02 -4.09
C LEU A 30 3.67 4.95 -5.27
N LYS A 31 2.60 5.48 -5.85
CA LYS A 31 2.67 6.38 -6.99
C LYS A 31 2.17 7.76 -6.60
N SER A 32 2.80 8.78 -7.17
CA SER A 32 2.33 10.15 -7.02
C SER A 32 1.06 10.37 -7.84
N GLU A 33 0.47 11.54 -7.67
CA GLU A 33 -0.79 11.87 -8.34
C GLU A 33 -0.65 11.87 -9.86
N ASP A 34 0.53 12.19 -10.38
CA ASP A 34 0.81 12.19 -11.81
C ASP A 34 1.22 10.81 -12.35
N GLY A 35 1.15 9.78 -11.53
CA GLY A 35 1.41 8.41 -11.97
C GLY A 35 2.85 7.94 -11.87
N LYS A 36 3.73 8.75 -11.33
CA LYS A 36 5.14 8.33 -11.17
C LYS A 36 5.31 7.44 -9.96
N ILE A 37 6.12 6.40 -10.11
CA ILE A 37 6.44 5.50 -9.02
C ILE A 37 7.41 6.20 -8.08
N CYS A 38 7.00 6.38 -6.83
CA CYS A 38 7.83 7.01 -5.81
C CYS A 38 8.60 5.98 -5.00
N CYS A 39 7.94 4.89 -4.63
CA CYS A 39 8.55 3.85 -3.79
C CYS A 39 7.91 2.51 -4.11
N LYS A 40 8.65 1.44 -3.86
CA LYS A 40 8.16 0.06 -3.99
C LYS A 40 8.67 -0.76 -2.83
N THR A 41 7.87 -1.73 -2.42
CA THR A 41 8.31 -2.69 -1.42
C THR A 41 7.58 -4.02 -1.62
N GLU A 42 8.11 -5.07 -0.98
CA GLU A 42 7.46 -6.36 -0.94
C GLU A 42 7.33 -6.78 0.52
N LYS A 43 6.19 -7.37 0.85
CA LYS A 43 5.93 -7.85 2.20
C LYS A 43 5.37 -9.26 2.13
N LYS A 44 5.78 -10.10 3.07
CA LYS A 44 5.16 -11.41 3.25
C LYS A 44 3.91 -11.24 4.06
N ILE A 45 2.81 -11.79 3.58
CA ILE A 45 1.54 -11.72 4.27
C ILE A 45 0.99 -13.11 4.52
N SER A 46 0.16 -13.19 5.55
CA SER A 46 -0.48 -14.43 5.96
C SER A 46 -1.84 -14.57 5.29
N TYR A 47 -2.35 -15.78 5.30
CA TYR A 47 -3.68 -16.07 4.83
C TYR A 47 -4.71 -15.36 5.71
N GLY A 48 -5.70 -14.74 5.09
CA GLY A 48 -6.79 -14.07 5.79
C GLY A 48 -6.56 -12.58 5.94
N ARG A 49 -6.66 -12.06 7.17
CA ARG A 49 -6.49 -10.64 7.45
C ARG A 49 -5.04 -10.30 7.75
N SER A 50 -4.54 -9.24 7.15
CA SER A 50 -3.18 -8.79 7.36
C SER A 50 -3.12 -7.28 7.51
N LEU A 51 -2.22 -6.82 8.37
CA LEU A 51 -1.86 -5.40 8.47
C LEU A 51 -0.43 -5.26 7.96
N VAL A 52 -0.25 -4.36 7.01
CA VAL A 52 1.06 -4.09 6.43
C VAL A 52 1.45 -2.66 6.79
N ASN A 53 2.61 -2.52 7.42
CA ASN A 53 3.17 -1.22 7.77
C ASN A 53 4.38 -0.96 6.89
N TRP A 54 4.40 0.21 6.25
CA TRP A 54 5.48 0.63 5.37
C TRP A 54 6.06 1.91 5.93
N GLU A 55 7.27 1.83 6.45
CA GLU A 55 7.94 2.95 7.11
C GLU A 55 8.92 3.64 6.17
N GLY A 56 9.48 4.75 6.63
CA GLY A 56 10.52 5.46 5.87
C GLY A 56 9.97 6.35 4.77
N LEU A 57 8.72 6.80 4.90
CA LEU A 57 8.07 7.61 3.89
C LEU A 57 8.04 9.09 4.24
N ASP A 58 8.75 9.49 5.29
CA ASP A 58 8.76 10.88 5.76
C ASP A 58 9.38 11.86 4.77
N HIS A 59 10.22 11.37 3.86
CA HIS A 59 10.90 12.20 2.86
C HIS A 59 10.00 12.60 1.70
N LEU A 60 8.81 12.03 1.59
CA LEU A 60 7.93 12.29 0.45
C LEU A 60 7.19 13.62 0.60
N PRO A 61 6.93 14.34 -0.49
CA PRO A 61 6.10 15.54 -0.44
C PRO A 61 4.67 15.20 0.01
N TYR A 62 4.00 16.20 0.55
CA TYR A 62 2.59 16.07 0.92
C TYR A 62 1.73 15.96 -0.32
N GLY A 63 0.61 15.31 -0.21
CA GLY A 63 -0.36 15.24 -1.29
C GLY A 63 -1.02 13.89 -1.40
N VAL A 64 -1.70 13.69 -2.51
CA VAL A 64 -2.44 12.47 -2.81
C VAL A 64 -1.52 11.47 -3.48
N TYR A 65 -1.57 10.24 -3.01
CA TYR A 65 -0.81 9.14 -3.59
C TYR A 65 -1.74 7.98 -3.90
N THR A 66 -1.33 7.17 -4.86
CA THR A 66 -2.01 5.92 -5.19
C THR A 66 -1.15 4.76 -4.73
N VAL A 67 -1.74 3.87 -3.96
CA VAL A 67 -1.08 2.65 -3.51
C VAL A 67 -1.60 1.51 -4.37
N GLU A 68 -0.69 0.84 -5.07
CA GLU A 68 -1.02 -0.34 -5.86
C GLU A 68 -0.49 -1.57 -5.15
N CYS A 69 -1.38 -2.48 -4.82
CA CYS A 69 -1.03 -3.75 -4.20
C CYS A 69 -1.28 -4.86 -5.20
N SER A 70 -0.32 -5.76 -5.34
CA SER A 70 -0.49 -6.92 -6.23
C SER A 70 -0.01 -8.19 -5.56
N GLN A 71 -0.74 -9.26 -5.80
CA GLN A 71 -0.40 -10.59 -5.32
C GLN A 71 -0.87 -11.59 -6.36
N GLY A 72 0.10 -12.29 -6.99
CA GLY A 72 -0.22 -13.16 -8.10
C GLY A 72 -0.83 -12.37 -9.25
N GLU A 73 -2.01 -12.77 -9.66
CA GLU A 73 -2.73 -12.08 -10.75
C GLU A 73 -3.69 -11.01 -10.24
N GLU A 74 -3.81 -10.86 -8.93
CA GLU A 74 -4.68 -9.84 -8.36
C GLU A 74 -3.94 -8.52 -8.19
N MET A 75 -4.65 -7.43 -8.43
CA MET A 75 -4.13 -6.10 -8.22
C MET A 75 -5.26 -5.18 -7.80
N VAL A 76 -4.97 -4.30 -6.83
CA VAL A 76 -5.91 -3.29 -6.39
C VAL A 76 -5.16 -1.97 -6.21
N SER A 77 -5.85 -0.88 -6.53
CA SER A 77 -5.33 0.48 -6.33
C SER A 77 -6.23 1.20 -5.35
N VAL A 78 -5.63 1.85 -4.36
CA VAL A 78 -6.36 2.66 -3.40
C VAL A 78 -5.63 3.99 -3.25
N LYS A 79 -6.39 5.05 -2.97
CA LYS A 79 -5.81 6.37 -2.78
C LYS A 79 -5.55 6.63 -1.30
N THR A 80 -4.48 7.37 -1.04
CA THR A 80 -4.12 7.78 0.31
C THR A 80 -3.59 9.20 0.27
N VAL A 81 -3.41 9.80 1.44
CA VAL A 81 -2.94 11.18 1.55
C VAL A 81 -1.75 11.22 2.50
N LYS A 82 -0.66 11.84 2.04
CA LYS A 82 0.51 12.12 2.87
C LYS A 82 0.26 13.44 3.58
N ARG A 83 0.25 13.42 4.89
CA ARG A 83 -0.05 14.58 5.72
C ARG A 83 1.22 15.10 6.39
N ILE A 84 1.11 16.32 6.87
CA ILE A 84 2.17 17.00 7.62
C ILE A 84 2.33 16.38 9.01
#